data_c365194b68190171b3dacd24c5fdaa1f
#
_entry.id   c365194b68190171b3dacd24c5fdaa1f
#
_cell.length_a   1.000
_cell.length_b   1.000
_cell.length_c   1.000
_cell.angle_alpha   90.00
_cell.angle_beta   90.00
_cell.angle_gamma   90.00
#
_symmetry.space_group_name_H-M   'P 1'
#
loop_
_entity.id
_entity.type
_entity.pdbx_description
1 polymer ?
#
loop_
_entity_poly.entity_id
_entity_poly.type
_entity_poly.pdbx_seq_one_letter_code
_entity_poly.pdbx_strand_id
1 'polypeptide(L)'
;MTRGAMLDEWYPVGLVSQIDRDGRETALMGEPIRVSLGADGAAKVAGGNGRALPVLMRYGHVWSSLGAPKKDLFPIPEADQPGRRLVDVGVVRVRCSPLRAVENFLDIAHFPFVHTDILGSEPHTEVQNYKVEIREDADEVWATQVKFYQPQAAKSAAGGITTEYMYRVPAPTCSVLYKTCPPRPGEWDVITLFVQPLAEDLCDVWPWMALFDDDTPMTDLIHFQQTIFLQDRSILENQVPRLLPLDPGMEIPTRADLTSVAYRRWLKRHNYTYGAQLVAQ
;
A
#
# COMPACT_ATOMS: atom_id res chain seq x y z
N MET A 1 8.77 10.37 18.36
CA MET A 1 7.59 9.60 18.86
C MET A 1 7.97 8.15 19.16
N THR A 2 7.20 7.46 19.99
CA THR A 2 7.45 6.05 20.27
C THR A 2 6.98 5.20 19.08
N ARG A 3 7.75 4.19 18.70
CA ARG A 3 7.37 3.24 17.64
C ARG A 3 6.17 2.37 18.03
N GLY A 4 5.87 2.29 19.33
CA GLY A 4 4.68 1.67 19.91
C GLY A 4 4.37 0.27 19.38
N ALA A 5 3.08 0.00 19.16
CA ALA A 5 2.59 -1.28 18.64
C ALA A 5 3.11 -1.62 17.23
N MET A 6 3.56 -0.62 16.46
CA MET A 6 4.11 -0.84 15.12
C MET A 6 5.44 -1.59 15.11
N LEU A 7 6.13 -1.75 16.26
CA LEU A 7 7.33 -2.58 16.34
C LEU A 7 7.07 -4.05 16.02
N ASP A 8 5.88 -4.55 16.33
CA ASP A 8 5.48 -5.96 16.19
C ASP A 8 4.74 -6.25 14.87
N GLU A 9 4.76 -5.32 13.90
CA GLU A 9 4.15 -5.51 12.59
C GLU A 9 5.18 -5.97 11.55
N TRP A 10 4.68 -6.59 10.47
CA TRP A 10 5.48 -6.99 9.32
C TRP A 10 5.61 -5.87 8.30
N TYR A 11 6.83 -5.64 7.83
CA TYR A 11 7.16 -4.63 6.81
C TYR A 11 7.94 -5.22 5.66
N PRO A 12 7.67 -4.85 4.40
CA PRO A 12 8.54 -5.21 3.29
C PRO A 12 9.87 -4.48 3.47
N VAL A 13 10.98 -5.17 3.26
CA VAL A 13 12.32 -4.59 3.39
C VAL A 13 13.18 -4.78 2.14
N GLY A 14 12.65 -5.44 1.13
CA GLY A 14 13.29 -5.61 -0.17
C GLY A 14 12.57 -6.62 -1.05
N LEU A 15 12.71 -6.48 -2.37
CA LEU A 15 12.35 -7.51 -3.34
C LEU A 15 13.43 -8.59 -3.35
N VAL A 16 13.04 -9.85 -3.29
CA VAL A 16 13.97 -10.99 -3.33
C VAL A 16 14.86 -10.92 -4.58
N SER A 17 14.27 -10.54 -5.72
CA SER A 17 14.98 -10.41 -7.00
C SER A 17 15.99 -9.28 -7.07
N GLN A 18 15.95 -8.32 -6.13
CA GLN A 18 16.81 -7.14 -6.09
C GLN A 18 17.86 -7.18 -4.96
N ILE A 19 17.88 -8.26 -4.18
CA ILE A 19 18.90 -8.45 -3.13
C ILE A 19 20.08 -9.17 -3.78
N ASP A 20 21.16 -8.44 -3.94
CA ASP A 20 22.40 -8.99 -4.47
C ASP A 20 23.19 -9.82 -3.44
N ARG A 21 24.37 -10.35 -3.84
CA ARG A 21 25.23 -11.18 -2.97
C ARG A 21 25.78 -10.40 -1.78
N ASP A 22 25.97 -9.09 -1.94
CA ASP A 22 26.48 -8.21 -0.88
C ASP A 22 25.38 -7.80 0.10
N GLY A 23 24.13 -8.08 -0.25
CA GLY A 23 22.93 -7.73 0.51
C GLY A 23 22.52 -6.27 0.27
N ARG A 24 21.40 -5.88 0.87
CA ARG A 24 20.82 -4.54 0.80
C ARG A 24 20.88 -3.89 2.19
N GLU A 25 21.43 -2.70 2.25
CA GLU A 25 21.30 -1.86 3.44
C GLU A 25 20.11 -0.92 3.28
N THR A 26 19.30 -0.81 4.32
CA THR A 26 18.11 0.03 4.38
C THR A 26 17.82 0.41 5.84
N ALA A 27 16.68 0.99 6.11
CA ALA A 27 16.23 1.29 7.46
C ALA A 27 14.79 0.82 7.68
N LEU A 28 14.45 0.55 8.92
CA LEU A 28 13.08 0.29 9.36
C LEU A 28 12.78 1.15 10.58
N MET A 29 11.84 2.09 10.43
CA MET A 29 11.50 3.06 11.48
C MET A 29 12.72 3.77 12.11
N GLY A 30 13.68 4.20 11.28
CA GLY A 30 14.90 4.87 11.72
C GLY A 30 16.02 3.95 12.22
N GLU A 31 15.78 2.63 12.32
CA GLU A 31 16.83 1.65 12.63
C GLU A 31 17.51 1.17 11.35
N PRO A 32 18.82 1.28 11.22
CA PRO A 32 19.56 0.65 10.13
C PRO A 32 19.39 -0.87 10.18
N ILE A 33 19.09 -1.46 9.03
CA ILE A 33 19.00 -2.91 8.88
C ILE A 33 19.73 -3.36 7.60
N ARG A 34 20.21 -4.60 7.63
CA ARG A 34 20.83 -5.26 6.49
C ARG A 34 20.01 -6.49 6.11
N VAL A 35 19.61 -6.56 4.85
CA VAL A 35 18.90 -7.70 4.27
C VAL A 35 19.86 -8.46 3.37
N SER A 36 19.92 -9.78 3.48
CA SER A 36 20.78 -10.63 2.66
C SER A 36 20.11 -11.96 2.34
N LEU A 37 20.55 -12.62 1.27
CA LEU A 37 20.16 -13.98 0.93
C LEU A 37 21.32 -14.92 1.18
N GLY A 38 21.05 -16.04 1.85
CA GLY A 38 21.98 -17.16 1.99
C GLY A 38 22.21 -17.89 0.65
N ALA A 39 23.20 -18.76 0.62
CA ALA A 39 23.47 -19.61 -0.55
C ALA A 39 22.29 -20.56 -0.87
N ASP A 40 21.48 -20.86 0.11
CA ASP A 40 20.24 -21.65 0.03
C ASP A 40 19.01 -20.82 -0.39
N GLY A 41 19.19 -19.53 -0.65
CA GLY A 41 18.11 -18.59 -0.97
C GLY A 41 17.31 -18.10 0.24
N ALA A 42 17.62 -18.55 1.46
CA ALA A 42 16.94 -18.09 2.66
C ALA A 42 17.30 -16.64 2.98
N ALA A 43 16.30 -15.81 3.25
CA ALA A 43 16.52 -14.43 3.63
C ALA A 43 16.96 -14.31 5.10
N LYS A 44 17.83 -13.34 5.36
CA LYS A 44 18.27 -12.93 6.70
C LYS A 44 18.18 -11.43 6.82
N VAL A 45 17.70 -10.96 7.96
CA VAL A 45 17.68 -9.52 8.29
C VAL A 45 18.38 -9.32 9.62
N ALA A 46 19.31 -8.37 9.68
CA ALA A 46 20.03 -8.00 10.88
C ALA A 46 19.88 -6.51 11.14
N GLY A 47 19.65 -6.14 12.39
CA GLY A 47 19.72 -4.74 12.86
C GLY A 47 21.14 -4.22 12.86
N GLY A 48 21.30 -2.90 12.96
CA GLY A 48 22.61 -2.23 12.96
C GLY A 48 23.58 -2.69 14.05
N ASN A 49 23.07 -3.28 15.13
CA ASN A 49 23.87 -3.90 16.20
C ASN A 49 24.17 -5.39 15.96
N GLY A 50 23.87 -5.92 14.79
CA GLY A 50 24.04 -7.34 14.44
C GLY A 50 22.95 -8.28 14.97
N ARG A 51 21.92 -7.78 15.67
CA ARG A 51 20.81 -8.60 16.15
C ARG A 51 20.01 -9.18 15.00
N ALA A 52 19.79 -10.48 14.97
CA ALA A 52 18.87 -11.11 14.03
C ALA A 52 17.44 -10.62 14.25
N LEU A 53 16.75 -10.28 13.17
CA LEU A 53 15.36 -9.86 13.18
C LEU A 53 14.45 -10.95 12.61
N PRO A 54 13.15 -10.98 12.96
CA PRO A 54 12.17 -11.86 12.34
C PRO A 54 12.17 -11.70 10.82
N VAL A 55 12.01 -12.80 10.08
CA VAL A 55 12.03 -12.81 8.61
C VAL A 55 10.98 -13.75 8.08
N LEU A 56 10.28 -13.33 7.03
CA LEU A 56 9.52 -14.22 6.16
C LEU A 56 9.67 -13.76 4.70
N MET A 57 9.40 -14.67 3.76
CA MET A 57 9.41 -14.38 2.32
C MET A 57 8.01 -14.68 1.78
N ARG A 58 7.35 -13.66 1.23
CA ARG A 58 6.01 -13.78 0.64
C ARG A 58 5.78 -12.67 -0.38
N TYR A 59 5.00 -12.93 -1.41
CA TYR A 59 4.68 -11.97 -2.47
C TYR A 59 5.92 -11.38 -3.16
N GLY A 60 6.97 -12.20 -3.38
CA GLY A 60 8.23 -11.73 -3.97
C GLY A 60 9.08 -10.83 -3.07
N HIS A 61 8.63 -10.53 -1.85
CA HIS A 61 9.32 -9.64 -0.92
C HIS A 61 9.91 -10.39 0.27
N VAL A 62 10.99 -9.84 0.82
CA VAL A 62 11.47 -10.12 2.17
C VAL A 62 10.75 -9.19 3.12
N TRP A 63 10.15 -9.75 4.15
CA TRP A 63 9.46 -9.03 5.23
C TRP A 63 10.22 -9.19 6.53
N SER A 64 10.23 -8.14 7.33
CA SER A 64 10.87 -8.13 8.65
C SER A 64 10.10 -7.27 9.64
N SER A 65 10.50 -7.36 10.90
CA SER A 65 9.94 -6.63 12.02
C SER A 65 11.05 -6.23 12.99
N LEU A 66 10.90 -5.11 13.67
CA LEU A 66 11.82 -4.72 14.75
C LEU A 66 11.50 -5.39 16.08
N GLY A 67 10.29 -5.88 16.24
CA GLY A 67 9.78 -6.56 17.43
C GLY A 67 9.53 -8.06 17.21
N ALA A 68 8.44 -8.56 17.78
CA ALA A 68 8.02 -9.96 17.71
C ALA A 68 6.57 -10.03 17.17
N PRO A 69 6.38 -10.17 15.86
CA PRO A 69 5.05 -10.23 15.28
C PRO A 69 4.21 -11.35 15.88
N LYS A 70 3.00 -11.00 16.31
CA LYS A 70 2.06 -11.95 16.96
C LYS A 70 1.15 -12.61 15.93
N LYS A 71 0.96 -11.97 14.78
CA LYS A 71 0.15 -12.47 13.66
C LYS A 71 1.07 -12.85 12.50
N ASP A 72 0.68 -13.83 11.71
CA ASP A 72 1.32 -14.08 10.42
C ASP A 72 1.02 -12.91 9.47
N LEU A 73 1.77 -12.83 8.37
CA LEU A 73 1.47 -11.88 7.31
C LEU A 73 0.10 -12.22 6.70
N PHE A 74 -0.72 -11.20 6.49
CA PHE A 74 -2.06 -11.34 5.93
C PHE A 74 -2.04 -12.11 4.59
N PRO A 75 -3.05 -12.97 4.35
CA PRO A 75 -3.15 -13.69 3.09
C PRO A 75 -3.68 -12.80 1.95
N ILE A 76 -3.16 -13.05 0.75
CA ILE A 76 -3.69 -12.60 -0.53
C ILE A 76 -3.87 -13.86 -1.38
N PRO A 77 -5.03 -14.53 -1.29
CA PRO A 77 -5.25 -15.83 -1.96
C PRO A 77 -5.01 -15.78 -3.47
N GLU A 78 -5.21 -14.62 -4.07
CA GLU A 78 -5.02 -14.39 -5.49
C GLU A 78 -3.55 -14.54 -5.92
N ALA A 79 -2.59 -14.42 -5.00
CA ALA A 79 -1.18 -14.66 -5.28
C ALA A 79 -0.89 -16.12 -5.72
N ASP A 80 -1.70 -17.05 -5.25
CA ASP A 80 -1.56 -18.49 -5.53
C ASP A 80 -2.59 -18.98 -6.56
N GLN A 81 -3.43 -18.09 -7.09
CA GLN A 81 -4.47 -18.46 -8.05
C GLN A 81 -3.87 -18.68 -9.45
N PRO A 82 -4.11 -19.86 -10.06
CA PRO A 82 -3.60 -20.15 -11.40
C PRO A 82 -4.04 -19.13 -12.46
N GLY A 83 -3.14 -18.82 -13.39
CA GLY A 83 -3.40 -17.91 -14.50
C GLY A 83 -3.31 -16.42 -14.14
N ARG A 84 -2.86 -16.09 -12.93
CA ARG A 84 -2.51 -14.71 -12.61
C ARG A 84 -1.05 -14.41 -12.89
N ARG A 85 -0.80 -13.22 -13.41
CA ARG A 85 0.53 -12.66 -13.53
C ARG A 85 0.82 -11.86 -12.25
N LEU A 86 1.89 -12.25 -11.58
CA LEU A 86 2.41 -11.52 -10.43
C LEU A 86 3.41 -10.47 -10.92
N VAL A 87 3.19 -9.22 -10.55
CA VAL A 87 3.97 -8.09 -11.06
C VAL A 87 4.59 -7.33 -9.89
N ASP A 88 5.91 -7.43 -9.78
CA ASP A 88 6.69 -6.56 -8.89
C ASP A 88 6.97 -5.24 -9.61
N VAL A 89 6.35 -4.17 -9.14
CA VAL A 89 6.44 -2.84 -9.81
C VAL A 89 7.77 -2.15 -9.47
N GLY A 90 8.47 -2.63 -8.45
CA GLY A 90 9.67 -2.01 -7.92
C GLY A 90 9.39 -1.10 -6.73
N VAL A 91 10.36 -0.26 -6.38
CA VAL A 91 10.27 0.62 -5.21
C VAL A 91 10.25 2.08 -5.62
N VAL A 92 9.39 2.86 -4.96
CA VAL A 92 9.40 4.33 -5.08
C VAL A 92 9.58 4.94 -3.70
N ARG A 93 10.64 5.72 -3.53
CA ARG A 93 10.88 6.47 -2.29
C ARG A 93 10.06 7.75 -2.28
N VAL A 94 9.37 8.00 -1.16
CA VAL A 94 8.49 9.16 -0.98
C VAL A 94 8.77 9.86 0.34
N ARG A 95 8.89 11.18 0.30
CA ARG A 95 9.06 12.04 1.49
C ARG A 95 7.70 12.38 2.11
N CYS A 96 7.05 11.38 2.65
CA CYS A 96 5.81 11.53 3.40
C CYS A 96 5.75 10.46 4.51
N SER A 97 4.80 10.60 5.41
CA SER A 97 4.48 9.56 6.37
C SER A 97 4.08 8.26 5.65
N PRO A 98 4.53 7.08 6.10
CA PRO A 98 4.05 5.80 5.57
C PRO A 98 2.53 5.65 5.69
N LEU A 99 1.91 6.23 6.71
CA LEU A 99 0.46 6.22 6.91
C LEU A 99 -0.26 7.14 5.90
N ARG A 100 0.37 8.26 5.49
CA ARG A 100 -0.16 9.12 4.41
C ARG A 100 -0.13 8.41 3.06
N ALA A 101 0.90 7.61 2.78
CA ALA A 101 0.98 6.84 1.55
C ALA A 101 -0.17 5.82 1.46
N VAL A 102 -0.51 5.16 2.56
CA VAL A 102 -1.68 4.27 2.62
C VAL A 102 -2.98 5.06 2.47
N GLU A 103 -3.14 6.19 3.18
CA GLU A 103 -4.35 7.00 3.08
C GLU A 103 -4.60 7.52 1.66
N ASN A 104 -3.56 7.99 0.96
CA ASN A 104 -3.68 8.41 -0.43
C ASN A 104 -4.15 7.26 -1.34
N PHE A 105 -3.65 6.04 -1.14
CA PHE A 105 -4.11 4.87 -1.89
C PHE A 105 -5.58 4.52 -1.63
N LEU A 106 -6.12 4.88 -0.47
CA LEU A 106 -7.53 4.68 -0.09
C LEU A 106 -8.47 5.78 -0.61
N ASP A 107 -7.93 6.91 -1.00
CA ASP A 107 -8.69 8.04 -1.52
C ASP A 107 -9.00 7.85 -3.00
N ILE A 108 -10.26 8.05 -3.38
CA ILE A 108 -10.73 7.98 -4.76
C ILE A 108 -11.13 9.36 -5.31
N ALA A 109 -11.25 10.37 -4.44
CA ALA A 109 -11.67 11.71 -4.84
C ALA A 109 -10.61 12.44 -5.68
N HIS A 110 -9.34 12.09 -5.53
CA HIS A 110 -8.26 12.70 -6.28
C HIS A 110 -8.12 12.18 -7.73
N PHE A 111 -8.74 11.04 -8.06
CA PHE A 111 -8.56 10.37 -9.36
C PHE A 111 -8.75 11.29 -10.58
N PRO A 112 -9.84 12.07 -10.71
CA PRO A 112 -10.03 12.90 -11.89
C PRO A 112 -9.11 14.11 -11.98
N PHE A 113 -8.42 14.44 -10.89
CA PHE A 113 -7.55 15.62 -10.79
C PHE A 113 -6.06 15.28 -10.85
N VAL A 114 -5.65 14.18 -10.20
CA VAL A 114 -4.26 13.74 -10.13
C VAL A 114 -3.95 12.74 -11.26
N HIS A 115 -4.89 11.83 -11.54
CA HIS A 115 -4.77 10.80 -12.57
C HIS A 115 -5.71 11.05 -13.75
N THR A 116 -5.80 12.30 -14.18
CA THR A 116 -6.67 12.73 -15.29
C THR A 116 -6.43 11.86 -16.52
N ASP A 117 -7.52 11.45 -17.16
CA ASP A 117 -7.57 10.58 -18.36
C ASP A 117 -7.06 9.14 -18.15
N ILE A 118 -6.68 8.78 -16.92
CA ILE A 118 -6.32 7.41 -16.53
C ILE A 118 -7.37 6.86 -15.56
N LEU A 119 -7.36 7.30 -14.30
CA LEU A 119 -8.24 6.79 -13.25
C LEU A 119 -9.51 7.63 -13.08
N GLY A 120 -9.61 8.78 -13.71
CA GLY A 120 -10.78 9.63 -13.70
C GLY A 120 -10.70 10.74 -14.75
N SER A 121 -11.81 11.40 -15.02
CA SER A 121 -11.88 12.57 -15.89
C SER A 121 -13.17 13.34 -15.67
N GLU A 122 -13.17 14.63 -16.01
CA GLU A 122 -14.41 15.41 -16.09
C GLU A 122 -15.34 14.83 -17.17
N PRO A 123 -16.66 14.89 -16.98
CA PRO A 123 -17.38 15.46 -15.83
C PRO A 123 -17.58 14.48 -14.66
N HIS A 124 -16.93 13.31 -14.65
CA HIS A 124 -17.12 12.24 -13.67
C HIS A 124 -16.21 12.44 -12.45
N THR A 125 -16.47 13.50 -11.68
CA THR A 125 -15.61 13.88 -10.52
C THR A 125 -16.24 13.57 -9.17
N GLU A 126 -17.52 13.19 -9.13
CA GLU A 126 -18.23 12.93 -7.89
C GLU A 126 -18.05 11.49 -7.42
N VAL A 127 -17.64 11.33 -6.15
CA VAL A 127 -17.57 10.03 -5.48
C VAL A 127 -18.97 9.62 -5.04
N GLN A 128 -19.44 8.49 -5.57
CA GLN A 128 -20.71 7.90 -5.20
C GLN A 128 -20.70 7.36 -3.76
N ASN A 129 -21.89 7.11 -3.19
CA ASN A 129 -21.99 6.47 -1.88
C ASN A 129 -21.40 5.06 -1.91
N TYR A 130 -20.59 4.74 -0.93
CA TYR A 130 -19.99 3.43 -0.74
C TYR A 130 -20.04 3.02 0.74
N LYS A 131 -19.69 1.79 1.06
CA LYS A 131 -19.73 1.26 2.41
C LYS A 131 -18.34 1.09 2.99
N VAL A 132 -18.18 1.45 4.27
CA VAL A 132 -16.94 1.24 5.01
C VAL A 132 -17.25 0.56 6.34
N GLU A 133 -16.47 -0.44 6.69
CA GLU A 133 -16.57 -1.17 7.95
C GLU A 133 -15.19 -1.52 8.50
N ILE A 134 -15.08 -1.61 9.82
CA ILE A 134 -13.97 -2.27 10.48
C ILE A 134 -14.44 -3.67 10.84
N ARG A 135 -13.93 -4.69 10.17
CA ARG A 135 -14.27 -6.10 10.41
C ARG A 135 -13.55 -6.57 11.65
N GLU A 136 -14.28 -6.84 12.72
CA GLU A 136 -13.69 -7.18 14.02
C GLU A 136 -13.08 -8.58 14.05
N ASP A 137 -13.60 -9.51 13.26
CA ASP A 137 -13.09 -10.89 13.13
C ASP A 137 -11.71 -10.95 12.49
N ALA A 138 -11.46 -10.12 11.49
CA ALA A 138 -10.16 -10.00 10.80
C ALA A 138 -9.31 -8.87 11.37
N ASP A 139 -9.93 -7.93 12.09
CA ASP A 139 -9.32 -6.68 12.57
C ASP A 139 -8.75 -5.83 11.43
N GLU A 140 -9.57 -5.62 10.40
CA GLU A 140 -9.19 -4.94 9.15
C GLU A 140 -10.21 -3.86 8.78
N VAL A 141 -9.76 -2.83 8.08
CA VAL A 141 -10.64 -1.84 7.46
C VAL A 141 -11.02 -2.31 6.06
N TRP A 142 -12.31 -2.27 5.75
CA TRP A 142 -12.84 -2.61 4.43
C TRP A 142 -13.72 -1.50 3.89
N ALA A 143 -13.51 -1.15 2.60
CA ALA A 143 -14.44 -0.35 1.82
C ALA A 143 -14.98 -1.19 0.67
N THR A 144 -16.29 -1.19 0.48
CA THR A 144 -16.98 -2.01 -0.51
C THR A 144 -18.01 -1.19 -1.28
N GLN A 145 -18.45 -1.70 -2.44
CA GLN A 145 -19.40 -1.02 -3.31
C GLN A 145 -18.87 0.34 -3.82
N VAL A 146 -17.56 0.50 -3.86
CA VAL A 146 -16.92 1.68 -4.43
C VAL A 146 -17.01 1.61 -5.94
N LYS A 147 -17.53 2.67 -6.57
CA LYS A 147 -17.66 2.75 -8.03
C LYS A 147 -17.11 4.07 -8.53
N PHE A 148 -16.31 4.00 -9.57
CA PHE A 148 -15.76 5.19 -10.21
C PHE A 148 -15.57 4.97 -11.71
N TYR A 149 -15.86 6.01 -12.50
CA TYR A 149 -15.59 5.97 -13.95
C TYR A 149 -14.09 6.13 -14.20
N GLN A 150 -13.52 5.21 -14.96
CA GLN A 150 -12.11 5.28 -15.37
C GLN A 150 -11.99 5.30 -16.89
N PRO A 151 -11.36 6.32 -17.47
CA PRO A 151 -11.06 6.37 -18.91
C PRO A 151 -10.17 5.21 -19.35
N GLN A 152 -9.20 4.82 -18.50
CA GLN A 152 -8.29 3.70 -18.75
C GLN A 152 -8.21 2.78 -17.52
N ALA A 153 -9.19 1.90 -17.38
CA ALA A 153 -9.29 1.01 -16.22
C ALA A 153 -8.15 -0.01 -16.10
N ALA A 154 -7.50 -0.39 -17.20
CA ALA A 154 -6.33 -1.25 -17.25
C ALA A 154 -5.45 -0.84 -18.43
N LYS A 155 -4.18 -1.28 -18.44
CA LYS A 155 -3.28 -1.00 -19.58
C LYS A 155 -3.85 -1.55 -20.89
N SER A 156 -4.48 -2.70 -20.84
CA SER A 156 -5.15 -3.38 -21.97
C SER A 156 -6.54 -2.88 -22.28
N ALA A 157 -7.11 -1.91 -21.52
CA ALA A 157 -8.47 -1.45 -21.72
C ALA A 157 -8.64 -0.67 -23.03
N ALA A 158 -9.66 -1.01 -23.81
CA ALA A 158 -9.97 -0.36 -25.09
C ALA A 158 -10.82 0.92 -24.95
N GLY A 159 -11.30 1.25 -23.74
CA GLY A 159 -12.11 2.43 -23.45
C GLY A 159 -12.49 2.56 -22.00
N GLY A 160 -13.17 3.68 -21.67
CA GLY A 160 -13.58 3.96 -20.30
C GLY A 160 -14.73 3.08 -19.84
N ILE A 161 -14.67 2.67 -18.58
CA ILE A 161 -15.71 1.89 -17.91
C ILE A 161 -15.95 2.40 -16.50
N THR A 162 -17.14 2.13 -15.93
CA THR A 162 -17.35 2.24 -14.50
C THR A 162 -16.74 1.03 -13.82
N THR A 163 -15.67 1.27 -13.08
CA THR A 163 -14.91 0.26 -12.32
C THR A 163 -15.50 0.12 -10.93
N GLU A 164 -15.62 -1.09 -10.46
CA GLU A 164 -15.97 -1.40 -9.08
C GLU A 164 -14.72 -1.77 -8.29
N TYR A 165 -14.66 -1.34 -7.03
CA TYR A 165 -13.54 -1.55 -6.14
C TYR A 165 -13.96 -2.08 -4.78
N MET A 166 -13.06 -2.84 -4.17
CA MET A 166 -13.04 -3.08 -2.74
C MET A 166 -11.64 -2.77 -2.22
N TYR A 167 -11.56 -2.00 -1.13
CA TYR A 167 -10.30 -1.77 -0.42
C TYR A 167 -10.26 -2.58 0.87
N ARG A 168 -9.09 -3.06 1.20
CA ARG A 168 -8.79 -3.80 2.42
C ARG A 168 -7.50 -3.25 3.02
N VAL A 169 -7.50 -2.90 4.31
CA VAL A 169 -6.31 -2.52 5.06
C VAL A 169 -6.04 -3.58 6.11
N PRO A 170 -5.15 -4.55 5.83
CA PRO A 170 -4.88 -5.68 6.72
C PRO A 170 -3.77 -5.39 7.74
N ALA A 171 -2.99 -4.34 7.52
CA ALA A 171 -1.89 -3.90 8.37
C ALA A 171 -1.71 -2.38 8.26
N PRO A 172 -1.10 -1.70 9.25
CA PRO A 172 -1.04 -0.24 9.29
C PRO A 172 -0.37 0.40 8.07
N THR A 173 0.54 -0.30 7.42
CA THR A 173 1.29 0.19 6.26
C THR A 173 1.07 -0.64 5.00
N CYS A 174 -0.04 -1.37 4.95
CA CYS A 174 -0.40 -2.17 3.78
C CYS A 174 -1.85 -1.96 3.39
N SER A 175 -2.12 -1.86 2.09
CA SER A 175 -3.47 -1.84 1.53
C SER A 175 -3.56 -2.78 0.34
N VAL A 176 -4.71 -3.42 0.18
CA VAL A 176 -5.06 -4.30 -0.93
C VAL A 176 -6.30 -3.74 -1.60
N LEU A 177 -6.20 -3.49 -2.89
CA LEU A 177 -7.29 -3.09 -3.76
C LEU A 177 -7.70 -4.27 -4.62
N TYR A 178 -8.96 -4.61 -4.58
CA TYR A 178 -9.64 -5.48 -5.53
C TYR A 178 -10.39 -4.60 -6.53
N LYS A 179 -10.12 -4.78 -7.80
CA LYS A 179 -10.63 -3.95 -8.87
C LYS A 179 -11.26 -4.81 -9.97
N THR A 180 -12.36 -4.36 -10.57
CA THR A 180 -12.94 -5.00 -11.76
C THR A 180 -11.85 -5.37 -12.75
N CYS A 181 -11.86 -6.63 -13.18
CA CYS A 181 -10.93 -7.16 -14.18
C CYS A 181 -11.60 -7.11 -15.58
N PRO A 182 -11.24 -6.15 -16.47
CA PRO A 182 -11.88 -6.03 -17.77
C PRO A 182 -11.74 -7.27 -18.66
N PRO A 183 -10.57 -7.96 -18.71
CA PRO A 183 -10.42 -9.17 -19.51
C PRO A 183 -11.23 -10.38 -19.01
N ARG A 184 -11.60 -10.41 -17.73
CA ARG A 184 -12.33 -11.53 -17.11
C ARG A 184 -13.49 -11.04 -16.25
N PRO A 185 -14.67 -10.81 -16.84
CA PRO A 185 -15.86 -10.37 -16.11
C PRO A 185 -16.20 -11.31 -14.94
N GLY A 186 -16.42 -10.74 -13.74
CA GLY A 186 -16.69 -11.49 -12.52
C GLY A 186 -15.43 -11.81 -11.68
N GLU A 187 -14.25 -11.63 -12.24
CA GLU A 187 -12.98 -11.72 -11.51
C GLU A 187 -12.48 -10.34 -11.07
N TRP A 188 -11.53 -10.34 -10.15
CA TRP A 188 -10.90 -9.14 -9.62
C TRP A 188 -9.41 -9.11 -9.94
N ASP A 189 -8.92 -7.99 -10.45
CA ASP A 189 -7.51 -7.67 -10.41
C ASP A 189 -7.15 -7.23 -8.99
N VAL A 190 -5.98 -7.65 -8.52
CA VAL A 190 -5.48 -7.26 -7.20
C VAL A 190 -4.27 -6.34 -7.36
N ILE A 191 -4.35 -5.19 -6.72
CA ILE A 191 -3.28 -4.20 -6.66
C ILE A 191 -3.01 -3.93 -5.19
N THR A 192 -1.75 -3.98 -4.78
CA THR A 192 -1.39 -3.73 -3.39
C THR A 192 -0.45 -2.57 -3.26
N LEU A 193 -0.48 -1.95 -2.09
CA LEU A 193 0.53 -1.01 -1.65
C LEU A 193 1.14 -1.54 -0.36
N PHE A 194 2.41 -1.95 -0.42
CA PHE A 194 3.20 -2.31 0.75
C PHE A 194 4.16 -1.16 1.04
N VAL A 195 4.18 -0.65 2.27
CA VAL A 195 4.96 0.52 2.62
C VAL A 195 5.96 0.19 3.72
N GLN A 196 7.24 0.43 3.43
CA GLN A 196 8.34 0.34 4.37
C GLN A 196 8.57 1.71 5.03
N PRO A 197 8.32 1.89 6.31
CA PRO A 197 8.65 3.12 7.02
C PRO A 197 10.17 3.21 7.24
N LEU A 198 10.82 4.12 6.53
CA LEU A 198 12.25 4.41 6.73
C LEU A 198 12.44 5.38 7.90
N ALA A 199 11.60 6.41 7.98
CA ALA A 199 11.48 7.37 9.06
C ALA A 199 10.01 7.76 9.25
N GLU A 200 9.70 8.65 10.17
CA GLU A 200 8.31 9.11 10.41
C GLU A 200 7.70 9.82 9.18
N ASP A 201 8.54 10.47 8.37
CA ASP A 201 8.15 11.24 7.19
C ASP A 201 8.90 10.80 5.91
N LEU A 202 9.41 9.57 5.90
CA LEU A 202 10.09 8.99 4.75
C LEU A 202 9.75 7.50 4.64
N CYS A 203 9.32 7.07 3.46
CA CYS A 203 9.01 5.66 3.22
C CYS A 203 9.47 5.20 1.83
N ASP A 204 9.67 3.89 1.71
CA ASP A 204 9.75 3.17 0.44
C ASP A 204 8.42 2.48 0.19
N VAL A 205 7.82 2.73 -0.97
CA VAL A 205 6.54 2.17 -1.38
C VAL A 205 6.77 1.11 -2.44
N TRP A 206 6.19 -0.07 -2.22
CA TRP A 206 6.32 -1.27 -3.05
C TRP A 206 4.94 -1.64 -3.60
N PRO A 207 4.54 -1.13 -4.78
CA PRO A 207 3.32 -1.60 -5.42
C PRO A 207 3.55 -3.01 -5.95
N TRP A 208 2.56 -3.89 -5.75
CA TRP A 208 2.58 -5.25 -6.25
C TRP A 208 1.20 -5.61 -6.80
N MET A 209 1.14 -6.42 -7.85
CA MET A 209 -0.12 -6.76 -8.50
C MET A 209 -0.24 -8.25 -8.79
N ALA A 210 -1.48 -8.76 -8.78
CA ALA A 210 -1.86 -10.07 -9.27
C ALA A 210 -3.02 -9.92 -10.26
N LEU A 211 -2.69 -9.97 -11.55
CA LEU A 211 -3.57 -9.57 -12.65
C LEU A 211 -3.94 -10.74 -13.56
N PHE A 212 -5.10 -10.66 -14.20
CA PHE A 212 -5.41 -11.43 -15.38
C PHE A 212 -5.18 -10.56 -16.63
N ASP A 213 -3.97 -10.55 -17.12
CA ASP A 213 -3.56 -9.85 -18.35
C ASP A 213 -2.45 -10.66 -19.01
N ASP A 214 -2.79 -11.46 -20.01
CA ASP A 214 -1.86 -12.39 -20.64
C ASP A 214 -1.04 -11.73 -21.77
N ASP A 215 -1.53 -10.64 -22.35
CA ASP A 215 -1.02 -10.07 -23.59
C ASP A 215 -0.11 -8.85 -23.38
N THR A 216 -0.34 -8.05 -22.33
CA THR A 216 0.45 -6.83 -22.10
C THR A 216 1.88 -7.15 -21.71
N PRO A 217 2.92 -6.57 -22.36
CA PRO A 217 4.29 -6.72 -21.93
C PRO A 217 4.51 -6.36 -20.45
N MET A 218 5.33 -7.11 -19.73
CA MET A 218 5.59 -6.89 -18.30
C MET A 218 6.10 -5.45 -18.03
N THR A 219 6.96 -4.95 -18.89
CA THR A 219 7.47 -3.57 -18.82
C THR A 219 6.36 -2.52 -18.88
N ASP A 220 5.34 -2.76 -19.70
CA ASP A 220 4.22 -1.83 -19.86
C ASP A 220 3.29 -1.83 -18.65
N LEU A 221 3.06 -3.00 -18.03
CA LEU A 221 2.33 -3.12 -16.76
C LEU A 221 3.06 -2.37 -15.65
N ILE A 222 4.37 -2.56 -15.54
CA ILE A 222 5.22 -1.89 -14.55
C ILE A 222 5.18 -0.37 -14.78
N HIS A 223 5.42 0.11 -16.00
CA HIS A 223 5.42 1.54 -16.33
C HIS A 223 4.06 2.18 -16.09
N PHE A 224 2.97 1.49 -16.41
CA PHE A 224 1.62 2.00 -16.18
C PHE A 224 1.38 2.25 -14.69
N GLN A 225 1.70 1.27 -13.85
CA GLN A 225 1.53 1.39 -12.40
C GLN A 225 2.50 2.41 -11.78
N GLN A 226 3.75 2.46 -12.26
CA GLN A 226 4.71 3.48 -11.83
C GLN A 226 4.26 4.88 -12.20
N THR A 227 3.70 5.08 -13.39
CA THR A 227 3.19 6.39 -13.83
C THR A 227 2.11 6.89 -12.89
N ILE A 228 1.14 6.04 -12.53
CA ILE A 228 0.08 6.38 -11.58
C ILE A 228 0.69 6.79 -10.24
N PHE A 229 1.54 5.94 -9.66
CA PHE A 229 2.09 6.21 -8.34
C PHE A 229 3.06 7.40 -8.31
N LEU A 230 3.76 7.71 -9.41
CA LEU A 230 4.61 8.91 -9.50
C LEU A 230 3.78 10.21 -9.56
N GLN A 231 2.54 10.16 -10.05
CA GLN A 231 1.60 11.28 -9.96
C GLN A 231 1.21 11.50 -8.48
N ASP A 232 0.90 10.43 -7.74
CA ASP A 232 0.63 10.48 -6.30
C ASP A 232 1.80 11.01 -5.51
N ARG A 233 3.03 10.61 -5.84
CA ARG A 233 4.24 11.05 -5.17
C ARG A 233 4.34 12.57 -5.11
N SER A 234 4.02 13.26 -6.20
CA SER A 234 4.09 14.73 -6.26
C SER A 234 3.13 15.39 -5.27
N ILE A 235 1.96 14.81 -5.05
CA ILE A 235 0.96 15.30 -4.11
C ILE A 235 1.39 14.96 -2.67
N LEU A 236 1.80 13.73 -2.42
CA LEU A 236 2.22 13.25 -1.11
C LEU A 236 3.41 14.05 -0.54
N GLU A 237 4.40 14.36 -1.37
CA GLU A 237 5.59 15.12 -0.94
C GLU A 237 5.29 16.60 -0.65
N ASN A 238 4.17 17.13 -1.13
CA ASN A 238 3.74 18.52 -0.92
C ASN A 238 2.59 18.66 0.08
N GLN A 239 2.08 17.56 0.63
CA GLN A 239 0.99 17.60 1.60
C GLN A 239 1.40 18.17 2.96
N VAL A 240 0.56 19.03 3.53
CA VAL A 240 0.77 19.64 4.84
C VAL A 240 -0.46 19.38 5.73
N PRO A 241 -0.28 18.83 6.93
CA PRO A 241 0.95 18.33 7.53
C PRO A 241 1.46 17.06 6.83
N ARG A 242 2.79 16.86 6.86
CA ARG A 242 3.45 15.70 6.25
C ARG A 242 3.13 14.40 6.97
N LEU A 243 3.01 14.45 8.30
CA LEU A 243 2.56 13.32 9.13
C LEU A 243 1.04 13.20 9.06
N LEU A 244 0.51 11.99 9.24
CA LEU A 244 -0.93 11.74 9.21
C LEU A 244 -1.61 12.22 10.49
N PRO A 245 -2.52 13.23 10.46
CA PRO A 245 -3.26 13.64 11.64
C PRO A 245 -4.26 12.55 12.05
N LEU A 246 -4.20 12.12 13.31
CA LEU A 246 -5.16 11.15 13.85
C LEU A 246 -6.24 11.80 14.73
N ASP A 247 -6.02 13.04 15.17
CA ASP A 247 -6.99 13.73 16.03
C ASP A 247 -8.09 14.42 15.19
N PRO A 248 -9.35 14.30 15.62
CA PRO A 248 -10.47 14.95 14.95
C PRO A 248 -10.29 16.48 14.89
N GLY A 249 -10.65 17.07 13.76
CA GLY A 249 -10.63 18.53 13.59
C GLY A 249 -9.30 19.09 13.07
N MET A 250 -8.24 18.29 12.96
CA MET A 250 -6.99 18.74 12.29
C MET A 250 -7.15 18.82 10.77
N GLU A 251 -7.99 17.98 10.21
CA GLU A 251 -8.45 18.02 8.82
C GLU A 251 -9.95 17.80 8.78
N ILE A 252 -10.62 18.38 7.79
CA ILE A 252 -12.09 18.31 7.65
C ILE A 252 -12.42 17.26 6.59
N PRO A 253 -12.86 16.05 6.98
CA PRO A 253 -13.22 15.02 6.02
C PRO A 253 -14.56 15.33 5.35
N THR A 254 -14.68 14.91 4.10
CA THR A 254 -15.91 14.90 3.33
C THR A 254 -16.56 13.52 3.32
N ARG A 255 -17.67 13.37 2.60
CA ARG A 255 -18.30 12.07 2.38
C ARG A 255 -17.43 11.10 1.56
N ALA A 256 -16.53 11.64 0.73
CA ALA A 256 -15.59 10.86 -0.05
C ALA A 256 -14.51 10.18 0.81
N ASP A 257 -14.23 10.73 2.01
CA ASP A 257 -13.12 10.31 2.88
C ASP A 257 -13.51 9.22 3.90
N LEU A 258 -14.62 8.51 3.71
CA LEU A 258 -15.10 7.51 4.68
C LEU A 258 -14.04 6.44 4.99
N THR A 259 -13.30 5.97 3.98
CA THR A 259 -12.25 4.97 4.17
C THR A 259 -11.08 5.53 4.97
N SER A 260 -10.63 6.76 4.66
CA SER A 260 -9.59 7.47 5.40
C SER A 260 -9.97 7.69 6.86
N VAL A 261 -11.22 8.09 7.11
CA VAL A 261 -11.74 8.27 8.48
C VAL A 261 -11.75 6.94 9.25
N ALA A 262 -12.18 5.85 8.63
CA ALA A 262 -12.17 4.53 9.27
C ALA A 262 -10.73 4.04 9.54
N TYR A 263 -9.83 4.24 8.59
CA TYR A 263 -8.42 3.92 8.73
C TYR A 263 -7.77 4.68 9.89
N ARG A 264 -7.96 6.00 9.99
CA ARG A 264 -7.44 6.82 11.11
C ARG A 264 -7.99 6.36 12.46
N ARG A 265 -9.28 6.01 12.54
CA ARG A 265 -9.91 5.48 13.77
C ARG A 265 -9.31 4.13 14.15
N TRP A 266 -9.09 3.25 13.18
CA TRP A 266 -8.46 1.96 13.38
C TRP A 266 -7.00 2.09 13.84
N LEU A 267 -6.20 2.96 13.22
CA LEU A 267 -4.85 3.28 13.65
C LEU A 267 -4.81 3.77 15.11
N LYS A 268 -5.71 4.68 15.46
CA LYS A 268 -5.79 5.24 16.83
C LYS A 268 -6.18 4.16 17.85
N ARG A 269 -7.14 3.29 17.52
CA ARG A 269 -7.57 2.18 18.36
C ARG A 269 -6.42 1.23 18.70
N HIS A 270 -5.52 0.98 17.75
CA HIS A 270 -4.37 0.09 17.91
C HIS A 270 -3.09 0.78 18.39
N ASN A 271 -3.15 2.09 18.64
CA ASN A 271 -1.96 2.88 18.97
C ASN A 271 -0.86 2.80 17.90
N TYR A 272 -1.24 2.73 16.63
CA TYR A 272 -0.34 2.81 15.48
C TYR A 272 -0.03 4.28 15.19
N THR A 273 1.02 4.83 15.84
CA THR A 273 1.28 6.27 15.86
C THR A 273 2.59 6.69 15.22
N TYR A 274 3.43 5.75 14.78
CA TYR A 274 4.65 6.10 14.05
C TYR A 274 4.32 6.69 12.67
N GLY A 275 4.76 7.91 12.43
CA GLY A 275 4.37 8.69 11.25
C GLY A 275 3.02 9.40 11.36
N ALA A 276 2.39 9.39 12.55
CA ALA A 276 1.18 10.15 12.82
C ALA A 276 1.48 11.47 13.51
N GLN A 277 0.61 12.46 13.28
CA GLN A 277 0.58 13.69 14.07
C GLN A 277 -0.52 13.60 15.10
N LEU A 278 -0.17 13.79 16.36
CA LEU A 278 -1.09 13.88 17.50
C LEU A 278 -1.06 15.30 18.04
N VAL A 279 -2.18 15.81 18.50
CA VAL A 279 -2.23 17.07 19.26
C VAL A 279 -1.52 16.82 20.60
N ALA A 280 -0.58 17.69 20.96
CA ALA A 280 0.03 17.66 22.28
C ALA A 280 -1.08 17.85 23.33
N GLN A 281 -1.21 16.88 24.25
CA GLN A 281 -2.11 16.97 25.39
C GLN A 281 -1.57 17.95 26.43
#